data_a70f1b9f41540c091ca7c274ba37fcc6
#
_entry.id   a70f1b9f41540c091ca7c274ba37fcc6
#
_cell.length_a   1.000
_cell.length_b   1.000
_cell.length_c   1.000
_cell.angle_alpha   90.00
_cell.angle_beta   90.00
_cell.angle_gamma   90.00
#
_symmetry.space_group_name_H-M   'P 1'
#
loop_
_entity.id
_entity.type
_entity.pdbx_description
1 polymer ?
#
loop_
_entity_poly.entity_id
_entity_poly.type
_entity_poly.pdbx_seq_one_letter_code
_entity_poly.pdbx_strand_id
1 'polypeptide(L)'
;MVRLEDAIIARYDHKGHRFEILVDPNVIDNVKSGKIKNVVDYLVIDQIFKDARKGDRASEEAIREIFGTEDINEIARMIILHGQVQLTTEQRRKMLEEKKRRIIMEIARNAINPQTKAPHPPKRIELAMEEAKVHIDPLKSVEEQIPIVLKALKPIIPIRFEKIKIAVKVSGEYYGKIYGEVTKMGTLLQEEWQKDGSWIGLVEIPAGIQGEFFDMLNKKTHGKVQTKILRR
;
A
#
# COMPACT_ATOMS: atom_id res chain seq x y z
N MET A 1 11.17 5.37 -14.11
CA MET A 1 10.54 5.42 -15.45
C MET A 1 10.18 4.00 -15.83
N VAL A 2 8.91 3.71 -16.07
CA VAL A 2 8.44 2.37 -16.48
C VAL A 2 8.82 2.15 -17.94
N ARG A 3 9.18 0.91 -18.30
CA ARG A 3 9.47 0.55 -19.67
C ARG A 3 8.18 0.51 -20.48
N LEU A 4 8.27 0.80 -21.77
CA LEU A 4 7.12 0.78 -22.70
C LEU A 4 6.40 -0.60 -22.69
N GLU A 5 7.15 -1.68 -22.55
CA GLU A 5 6.65 -3.06 -22.50
C GLU A 5 5.83 -3.38 -21.24
N ASP A 6 6.09 -2.66 -20.13
CA ASP A 6 5.37 -2.80 -18.85
C ASP A 6 4.20 -1.82 -18.72
N ALA A 7 4.09 -0.86 -19.64
CA ALA A 7 3.03 0.13 -19.65
C ALA A 7 1.66 -0.49 -19.95
N ILE A 8 0.63 0.09 -19.36
CA ILE A 8 -0.75 -0.26 -19.67
C ILE A 8 -1.44 0.88 -20.41
N ILE A 9 -2.46 0.54 -21.19
CA ILE A 9 -3.28 1.52 -21.87
C ILE A 9 -4.50 1.82 -21.01
N ALA A 10 -4.68 3.08 -20.63
CA ALA A 10 -5.95 3.58 -20.11
C ALA A 10 -6.69 4.26 -21.27
N ARG A 11 -7.96 3.91 -21.46
CA ARG A 11 -8.82 4.35 -22.57
C ARG A 11 -10.07 5.02 -22.04
N TYR A 12 -10.42 6.14 -22.65
CA TYR A 12 -11.68 6.84 -22.43
C TYR A 12 -12.37 7.06 -23.76
N ASP A 13 -13.57 6.48 -23.92
CA ASP A 13 -14.42 6.65 -25.10
C ASP A 13 -15.57 7.61 -24.74
N HIS A 14 -15.70 8.73 -25.45
CA HIS A 14 -16.73 9.73 -25.21
C HIS A 14 -17.15 10.43 -26.52
N LYS A 15 -18.46 10.53 -26.76
CA LYS A 15 -19.06 11.17 -27.96
C LYS A 15 -18.44 10.71 -29.28
N GLY A 16 -18.10 9.44 -29.41
CA GLY A 16 -17.52 8.88 -30.63
C GLY A 16 -16.00 9.11 -30.77
N HIS A 17 -15.37 9.83 -29.85
CA HIS A 17 -13.92 10.00 -29.76
C HIS A 17 -13.31 8.99 -28.80
N ARG A 18 -12.11 8.54 -29.12
CA ARG A 18 -11.29 7.66 -28.29
C ARG A 18 -10.03 8.36 -27.86
N PHE A 19 -9.71 8.27 -26.58
CA PHE A 19 -8.52 8.83 -25.99
C PHE A 19 -7.80 7.75 -25.20
N GLU A 20 -6.51 7.56 -25.47
CA GLU A 20 -5.66 6.56 -24.85
C GLU A 20 -4.39 7.20 -24.31
N ILE A 21 -3.93 6.73 -23.17
CA ILE A 21 -2.63 7.06 -22.58
C ILE A 21 -1.88 5.79 -22.21
N LEU A 22 -0.54 5.88 -22.26
CA LEU A 22 0.36 4.83 -21.79
C LEU A 22 0.85 5.21 -20.40
N VAL A 23 0.53 4.42 -19.41
CA VAL A 23 0.75 4.75 -18.01
C VAL A 23 1.29 3.58 -17.21
N ASP A 24 2.04 3.88 -16.14
CA ASP A 24 2.48 2.89 -15.15
C ASP A 24 1.28 2.23 -14.47
N PRO A 25 1.16 0.88 -14.49
CA PRO A 25 0.07 0.17 -13.84
C PRO A 25 -0.04 0.47 -12.34
N ASN A 26 1.08 0.77 -11.67
CA ASN A 26 1.10 1.01 -10.22
C ASN A 26 0.48 2.35 -9.79
N VAL A 27 0.24 3.26 -10.74
CA VAL A 27 -0.34 4.57 -10.43
C VAL A 27 -1.87 4.54 -10.37
N ILE A 28 -2.51 3.57 -11.02
CA ILE A 28 -3.95 3.56 -11.25
C ILE A 28 -4.75 3.62 -9.93
N ASP A 29 -4.41 2.77 -8.96
CA ASP A 29 -5.08 2.76 -7.66
C ASP A 29 -4.79 4.01 -6.82
N ASN A 30 -3.60 4.58 -6.93
CA ASN A 30 -3.22 5.81 -6.24
C ASN A 30 -3.94 7.04 -6.79
N VAL A 31 -4.15 7.11 -8.11
CA VAL A 31 -4.95 8.17 -8.75
C VAL A 31 -6.41 8.01 -8.38
N LYS A 32 -6.97 6.80 -8.46
CA LYS A 32 -8.38 6.52 -8.10
C LYS A 32 -8.67 6.79 -6.63
N SER A 33 -7.73 6.54 -5.73
CA SER A 33 -7.85 6.87 -4.30
C SER A 33 -7.51 8.32 -3.95
N GLY A 34 -7.12 9.14 -4.94
CA GLY A 34 -6.78 10.57 -4.74
C GLY A 34 -5.42 10.82 -4.07
N LYS A 35 -4.60 9.79 -3.86
CA LYS A 35 -3.26 9.90 -3.27
C LYS A 35 -2.27 10.61 -4.19
N ILE A 36 -2.41 10.43 -5.51
CA ILE A 36 -1.59 11.06 -6.53
C ILE A 36 -2.43 12.03 -7.33
N LYS A 37 -1.99 13.28 -7.42
CA LYS A 37 -2.61 14.35 -8.20
C LYS A 37 -1.85 14.64 -9.49
N ASN A 38 -0.52 14.53 -9.48
CA ASN A 38 0.31 14.69 -10.67
C ASN A 38 0.53 13.32 -11.33
N VAL A 39 -0.10 13.11 -12.49
CA VAL A 39 -0.08 11.84 -13.22
C VAL A 39 0.98 11.84 -14.31
N VAL A 40 1.44 13.01 -14.77
CA VAL A 40 2.40 13.15 -15.87
C VAL A 40 3.68 12.38 -15.60
N ASP A 41 4.19 12.41 -14.36
CA ASP A 41 5.43 11.70 -13.98
C ASP A 41 5.34 10.16 -14.14
N TYR A 42 4.12 9.64 -14.32
CA TYR A 42 3.83 8.21 -14.49
C TYR A 42 3.37 7.85 -15.90
N LEU A 43 3.25 8.85 -16.79
CA LEU A 43 3.06 8.58 -18.21
C LEU A 43 4.37 8.07 -18.81
N VAL A 44 4.28 7.08 -19.68
CA VAL A 44 5.45 6.58 -20.42
C VAL A 44 5.78 7.51 -21.57
N ILE A 45 4.74 8.11 -22.14
CA ILE A 45 4.83 9.14 -23.18
C ILE A 45 3.83 10.25 -22.81
N ASP A 46 4.29 11.50 -22.76
CA ASP A 46 3.48 12.68 -22.43
C ASP A 46 2.61 13.09 -23.63
N GLN A 47 1.73 12.17 -24.04
CA GLN A 47 0.86 12.37 -25.19
C GLN A 47 -0.47 11.65 -25.01
N ILE A 48 -1.52 12.23 -25.60
CA ILE A 48 -2.84 11.61 -25.71
C ILE A 48 -2.97 11.01 -27.11
N PHE A 49 -3.33 9.73 -27.17
CA PHE A 49 -3.46 8.99 -28.41
C PHE A 49 -4.93 8.72 -28.73
N LYS A 50 -5.23 8.62 -30.02
CA LYS A 50 -6.44 7.99 -30.52
C LYS A 50 -6.30 6.46 -30.52
N ASP A 51 -5.09 5.99 -30.85
CA ASP A 51 -4.68 4.57 -30.79
C ASP A 51 -3.21 4.53 -30.36
N ALA A 52 -2.99 4.22 -29.09
CA ALA A 52 -1.64 4.21 -28.49
C ALA A 52 -0.74 3.11 -29.09
N ARG A 53 -1.32 1.98 -29.52
CA ARG A 53 -0.55 0.88 -30.11
C ARG A 53 0.01 1.23 -31.49
N LYS A 54 -0.73 2.04 -32.25
CA LYS A 54 -0.31 2.53 -33.56
C LYS A 54 0.50 3.83 -33.50
N GLY A 55 0.52 4.48 -32.34
CA GLY A 55 1.11 5.80 -32.16
C GLY A 55 0.27 6.93 -32.74
N ASP A 56 -1.00 6.67 -33.08
CA ASP A 56 -1.91 7.69 -33.62
C ASP A 56 -2.32 8.66 -32.53
N ARG A 57 -1.96 9.93 -32.67
CA ARG A 57 -2.29 10.99 -31.71
C ARG A 57 -3.74 11.42 -31.80
N ALA A 58 -4.33 11.79 -30.67
CA ALA A 58 -5.62 12.47 -30.66
C ALA A 58 -5.47 13.90 -31.24
N SER A 59 -6.48 14.37 -31.96
CA SER A 59 -6.46 15.75 -32.46
C SER A 59 -6.70 16.76 -31.31
N GLU A 60 -6.04 17.90 -31.36
CA GLU A 60 -6.21 18.99 -30.39
C GLU A 60 -7.66 19.46 -30.30
N GLU A 61 -8.35 19.50 -31.45
CA GLU A 61 -9.77 19.88 -31.52
C GLU A 61 -10.64 18.91 -30.70
N ALA A 62 -10.45 17.58 -30.86
CA ALA A 62 -11.18 16.58 -30.11
C ALA A 62 -10.85 16.64 -28.59
N ILE A 63 -9.60 16.91 -28.26
CA ILE A 63 -9.18 17.08 -26.86
C ILE A 63 -9.90 18.28 -26.24
N ARG A 64 -9.87 19.46 -26.89
CA ARG A 64 -10.54 20.68 -26.40
C ARG A 64 -12.05 20.49 -26.28
N GLU A 65 -12.68 19.84 -27.28
CA GLU A 65 -14.11 19.57 -27.28
C GLU A 65 -14.56 18.72 -26.10
N ILE A 66 -13.80 17.67 -25.79
CA ILE A 66 -14.22 16.68 -24.80
C ILE A 66 -13.75 17.02 -23.39
N PHE A 67 -12.53 17.53 -23.22
CA PHE A 67 -11.95 17.76 -21.89
C PHE A 67 -12.01 19.24 -21.47
N GLY A 68 -12.19 20.17 -22.43
CA GLY A 68 -12.22 21.62 -22.14
C GLY A 68 -10.85 22.19 -21.70
N THR A 69 -9.81 21.39 -21.75
CA THR A 69 -8.45 21.74 -21.32
C THR A 69 -7.42 21.05 -22.24
N GLU A 70 -6.22 21.59 -22.30
CA GLU A 70 -5.05 20.97 -22.95
C GLU A 70 -4.02 20.48 -21.93
N ASP A 71 -4.28 20.66 -20.65
CA ASP A 71 -3.40 20.17 -19.59
C ASP A 71 -3.39 18.63 -19.58
N ILE A 72 -2.25 18.07 -19.99
CA ILE A 72 -2.04 16.62 -20.07
C ILE A 72 -2.28 15.95 -18.72
N ASN A 73 -1.94 16.60 -17.59
CA ASN A 73 -2.17 16.05 -16.28
C ASN A 73 -3.67 15.87 -15.96
N GLU A 74 -4.46 16.91 -16.24
CA GLU A 74 -5.90 16.87 -16.03
C GLU A 74 -6.56 15.84 -16.93
N ILE A 75 -6.19 15.82 -18.21
CA ILE A 75 -6.73 14.86 -19.18
C ILE A 75 -6.38 13.42 -18.80
N ALA A 76 -5.11 13.14 -18.50
CA ALA A 76 -4.66 11.81 -18.09
C ALA A 76 -5.38 11.34 -16.82
N ARG A 77 -5.57 12.23 -15.87
CA ARG A 77 -6.33 11.96 -14.65
C ARG A 77 -7.79 11.62 -14.96
N MET A 78 -8.46 12.38 -15.83
CA MET A 78 -9.84 12.10 -16.25
C MET A 78 -9.95 10.76 -16.97
N ILE A 79 -8.98 10.43 -17.85
CA ILE A 79 -8.93 9.13 -18.54
C ILE A 79 -8.79 7.98 -17.53
N ILE A 80 -7.96 8.11 -16.50
CA ILE A 80 -7.77 7.06 -15.47
C ILE A 80 -9.02 6.92 -14.60
N LEU A 81 -9.66 8.02 -14.21
CA LEU A 81 -10.80 8.01 -13.30
C LEU A 81 -12.08 7.48 -13.97
N HIS A 82 -12.32 7.87 -15.22
CA HIS A 82 -13.58 7.61 -15.92
C HIS A 82 -13.45 6.61 -17.07
N GLY A 83 -12.22 6.27 -17.45
CA GLY A 83 -11.95 5.34 -18.52
C GLY A 83 -11.80 3.89 -18.08
N GLN A 84 -11.44 3.06 -19.04
CA GLN A 84 -11.19 1.63 -18.85
C GLN A 84 -9.69 1.34 -18.97
N VAL A 85 -9.17 0.52 -18.07
CA VAL A 85 -7.77 0.07 -18.12
C VAL A 85 -7.69 -1.22 -18.92
N GLN A 86 -6.86 -1.20 -19.97
CA GLN A 86 -6.63 -2.34 -20.86
C GLN A 86 -5.41 -3.13 -20.36
N LEU A 87 -5.64 -4.29 -19.79
CA LEU A 87 -4.60 -5.19 -19.31
C LEU A 87 -4.51 -6.42 -20.21
N THR A 88 -3.30 -6.84 -20.56
CA THR A 88 -3.09 -8.18 -21.08
C THR A 88 -3.37 -9.21 -19.99
N THR A 89 -3.60 -10.46 -20.38
CA THR A 89 -3.81 -11.56 -19.43
C THR A 89 -2.63 -11.69 -18.47
N GLU A 90 -1.41 -11.55 -18.97
CA GLU A 90 -0.20 -11.63 -18.18
C GLU A 90 -0.05 -10.46 -17.21
N GLN A 91 -0.25 -9.21 -17.67
CA GLN A 91 -0.25 -8.02 -16.83
C GLN A 91 -1.30 -8.13 -15.71
N ARG A 92 -2.51 -8.58 -16.05
CA ARG A 92 -3.58 -8.81 -15.07
C ARG A 92 -3.16 -9.83 -14.00
N ARG A 93 -2.57 -10.96 -14.42
CA ARG A 93 -2.08 -12.00 -13.49
C ARG A 93 -1.00 -11.46 -12.56
N LYS A 94 0.02 -10.78 -13.11
CA LYS A 94 1.11 -10.18 -12.34
C LYS A 94 0.60 -9.16 -11.31
N MET A 95 -0.26 -8.24 -11.74
CA MET A 95 -0.87 -7.25 -10.85
C MET A 95 -1.71 -7.90 -9.75
N LEU A 96 -2.46 -8.96 -10.07
CA LEU A 96 -3.25 -9.70 -9.10
C LEU A 96 -2.39 -10.38 -8.03
N GLU A 97 -1.31 -11.05 -8.44
CA GLU A 97 -0.35 -11.70 -7.54
C GLU A 97 0.32 -10.67 -6.61
N GLU A 98 0.79 -9.55 -7.16
CA GLU A 98 1.38 -8.47 -6.38
C GLU A 98 0.38 -7.85 -5.39
N LYS A 99 -0.86 -7.61 -5.84
CA LYS A 99 -1.93 -7.08 -4.99
C LYS A 99 -2.27 -8.05 -3.86
N LYS A 100 -2.44 -9.34 -4.17
CA LYS A 100 -2.66 -10.41 -3.19
C LYS A 100 -1.57 -10.42 -2.14
N ARG A 101 -0.29 -10.37 -2.58
CA ARG A 101 0.86 -10.33 -1.67
C ARG A 101 0.84 -9.11 -0.76
N ARG A 102 0.56 -7.91 -1.28
CA ARG A 102 0.46 -6.67 -0.48
C ARG A 102 -0.65 -6.77 0.56
N ILE A 103 -1.82 -7.27 0.20
CA ILE A 103 -2.95 -7.47 1.13
C ILE A 103 -2.57 -8.45 2.24
N ILE A 104 -1.94 -9.58 1.91
CA ILE A 104 -1.48 -10.58 2.88
C ILE A 104 -0.51 -9.94 3.87
N MET A 105 0.48 -9.20 3.38
CA MET A 105 1.49 -8.56 4.23
C MET A 105 0.88 -7.48 5.12
N GLU A 106 -0.06 -6.68 4.60
CA GLU A 106 -0.73 -5.64 5.38
C GLU A 106 -1.62 -6.24 6.48
N ILE A 107 -2.32 -7.33 6.17
CA ILE A 107 -3.10 -8.07 7.17
C ILE A 107 -2.17 -8.70 8.22
N ALA A 108 -1.08 -9.36 7.80
CA ALA A 108 -0.12 -9.97 8.72
C ALA A 108 0.50 -8.94 9.68
N ARG A 109 0.80 -7.75 9.17
CA ARG A 109 1.34 -6.63 9.96
C ARG A 109 0.40 -6.18 11.07
N ASN A 110 -0.89 -6.13 10.81
CA ASN A 110 -1.89 -5.51 11.69
C ASN A 110 -2.73 -6.51 12.50
N ALA A 111 -2.76 -7.78 12.08
CA ALA A 111 -3.67 -8.78 12.64
C ALA A 111 -3.02 -9.71 13.66
N ILE A 112 -3.82 -10.07 14.64
CA ILE A 112 -3.50 -11.13 15.62
C ILE A 112 -4.68 -12.09 15.78
N ASN A 113 -4.39 -13.24 16.33
CA ASN A 113 -5.39 -14.11 16.91
C ASN A 113 -5.90 -13.48 18.24
N PRO A 114 -7.19 -13.13 18.37
CA PRO A 114 -7.70 -12.45 19.56
C PRO A 114 -7.66 -13.33 20.82
N GLN A 115 -7.61 -14.66 20.68
CA GLN A 115 -7.56 -15.61 21.78
C GLN A 115 -6.14 -15.79 22.34
N THR A 116 -5.18 -16.08 21.44
CA THR A 116 -3.79 -16.36 21.82
C THR A 116 -2.91 -15.12 21.88
N LYS A 117 -3.39 -13.99 21.32
CA LYS A 117 -2.64 -12.73 21.12
C LYS A 117 -1.38 -12.90 20.26
N ALA A 118 -1.25 -14.00 19.55
CA ALA A 118 -0.14 -14.26 18.63
C ALA A 118 -0.40 -13.66 17.25
N PRO A 119 0.62 -13.12 16.57
CA PRO A 119 0.55 -12.71 15.18
C PRO A 119 0.21 -13.88 14.24
N HIS A 120 -0.43 -13.56 13.11
CA HIS A 120 -0.67 -14.54 12.06
C HIS A 120 0.50 -14.54 11.05
N PRO A 121 1.14 -15.68 10.82
CA PRO A 121 2.11 -15.79 9.72
C PRO A 121 1.43 -15.49 8.37
N PRO A 122 2.13 -14.81 7.42
CA PRO A 122 1.58 -14.50 6.08
C PRO A 122 1.01 -15.73 5.36
N LYS A 123 1.68 -16.87 5.48
CA LYS A 123 1.23 -18.14 4.86
C LYS A 123 -0.12 -18.62 5.39
N ARG A 124 -0.42 -18.41 6.68
CA ARG A 124 -1.72 -18.78 7.26
C ARG A 124 -2.85 -17.90 6.72
N ILE A 125 -2.56 -16.62 6.51
CA ILE A 125 -3.51 -15.68 5.90
C ILE A 125 -3.76 -16.06 4.44
N GLU A 126 -2.72 -16.38 3.69
CA GLU A 126 -2.81 -16.82 2.31
C GLU A 126 -3.72 -18.06 2.16
N LEU A 127 -3.48 -19.09 2.97
CA LEU A 127 -4.30 -20.31 2.96
C LEU A 127 -5.77 -20.03 3.33
N ALA A 128 -5.99 -19.17 4.32
CA ALA A 128 -7.35 -18.78 4.70
C ALA A 128 -8.05 -17.98 3.58
N MET A 129 -7.33 -17.13 2.83
CA MET A 129 -7.88 -16.43 1.66
C MET A 129 -8.24 -17.40 0.53
N GLU A 130 -7.46 -18.45 0.32
CA GLU A 130 -7.75 -19.50 -0.67
C GLU A 130 -8.99 -20.31 -0.28
N GLU A 131 -9.09 -20.72 0.99
CA GLU A 131 -10.24 -21.43 1.55
C GLU A 131 -11.53 -20.58 1.46
N ALA A 132 -11.43 -19.29 1.79
CA ALA A 132 -12.54 -18.33 1.67
C ALA A 132 -12.89 -17.97 0.22
N LYS A 133 -12.11 -18.43 -0.77
CA LYS A 133 -12.26 -18.06 -2.19
C LYS A 133 -12.33 -16.55 -2.39
N VAL A 134 -11.46 -15.82 -1.70
CA VAL A 134 -11.45 -14.35 -1.76
C VAL A 134 -11.11 -13.89 -3.17
N HIS A 135 -11.96 -13.03 -3.73
CA HIS A 135 -11.70 -12.38 -5.01
C HIS A 135 -10.98 -11.04 -4.77
N ILE A 136 -9.84 -10.86 -5.41
CA ILE A 136 -9.04 -9.63 -5.36
C ILE A 136 -9.16 -8.90 -6.70
N ASP A 137 -9.45 -7.61 -6.65
CA ASP A 137 -9.47 -6.73 -7.81
C ASP A 137 -8.07 -6.08 -7.99
N PRO A 138 -7.37 -6.32 -9.09
CA PRO A 138 -6.04 -5.76 -9.30
C PRO A 138 -6.04 -4.22 -9.41
N LEU A 139 -7.19 -3.61 -9.76
CA LEU A 139 -7.34 -2.17 -9.99
C LEU A 139 -7.85 -1.38 -8.78
N LYS A 140 -8.27 -2.07 -7.69
CA LYS A 140 -8.67 -1.41 -6.45
C LYS A 140 -7.49 -1.27 -5.49
N SER A 141 -7.54 -0.27 -4.61
CA SER A 141 -6.51 -0.09 -3.60
C SER A 141 -6.49 -1.24 -2.58
N VAL A 142 -5.36 -1.42 -1.92
CA VAL A 142 -5.21 -2.43 -0.85
C VAL A 142 -6.14 -2.08 0.31
N GLU A 143 -6.20 -0.81 0.68
CA GLU A 143 -6.97 -0.30 1.80
C GLU A 143 -8.47 -0.52 1.65
N GLU A 144 -9.02 -0.36 0.43
CA GLU A 144 -10.42 -0.63 0.14
C GLU A 144 -10.78 -2.11 0.24
N GLN A 145 -9.82 -3.00 -0.08
CA GLN A 145 -10.05 -4.44 -0.14
C GLN A 145 -9.86 -5.13 1.21
N ILE A 146 -9.00 -4.62 2.09
CA ILE A 146 -8.71 -5.22 3.42
C ILE A 146 -9.98 -5.49 4.23
N PRO A 147 -10.94 -4.56 4.39
CA PRO A 147 -12.16 -4.84 5.17
C PRO A 147 -12.99 -6.00 4.61
N ILE A 148 -13.05 -6.12 3.28
CA ILE A 148 -13.78 -7.19 2.59
C ILE A 148 -13.08 -8.53 2.84
N VAL A 149 -11.76 -8.56 2.68
CA VAL A 149 -10.94 -9.75 2.93
C VAL A 149 -11.05 -10.19 4.39
N LEU A 150 -10.90 -9.28 5.34
CA LEU A 150 -11.04 -9.59 6.78
C LEU A 150 -12.41 -10.17 7.11
N LYS A 151 -13.48 -9.63 6.51
CA LYS A 151 -14.83 -10.17 6.70
C LYS A 151 -14.93 -11.61 6.21
N ALA A 152 -14.30 -11.93 5.08
CA ALA A 152 -14.27 -13.29 4.53
C ALA A 152 -13.39 -14.26 5.35
N LEU A 153 -12.32 -13.76 5.99
CA LEU A 153 -11.43 -14.59 6.81
C LEU A 153 -11.98 -14.93 8.20
N LYS A 154 -12.81 -14.08 8.79
CA LYS A 154 -13.33 -14.26 10.17
C LYS A 154 -14.01 -15.61 10.45
N PRO A 155 -14.77 -16.22 9.52
CA PRO A 155 -15.36 -17.56 9.72
C PRO A 155 -14.31 -18.68 9.72
N ILE A 156 -13.14 -18.48 9.11
CA ILE A 156 -12.11 -19.51 8.88
C ILE A 156 -11.04 -19.45 9.97
N ILE A 157 -10.57 -18.23 10.29
CA ILE A 157 -9.55 -18.03 11.32
C ILE A 157 -9.96 -16.92 12.30
N PRO A 158 -9.66 -17.10 13.62
CA PRO A 158 -9.85 -16.02 14.59
C PRO A 158 -8.86 -14.90 14.31
N ILE A 159 -9.31 -13.80 13.69
CA ILE A 159 -8.47 -12.71 13.24
C ILE A 159 -9.06 -11.35 13.62
N ARG A 160 -8.20 -10.46 14.13
CA ARG A 160 -8.55 -9.08 14.46
C ARG A 160 -7.35 -8.15 14.29
N PHE A 161 -7.58 -6.95 13.80
CA PHE A 161 -6.60 -5.86 13.85
C PHE A 161 -6.51 -5.34 15.26
N GLU A 162 -5.30 -5.23 15.78
CA GLU A 162 -5.02 -4.71 17.11
C GLU A 162 -3.71 -3.91 17.10
N LYS A 163 -3.67 -2.87 17.91
CA LYS A 163 -2.43 -2.14 18.22
C LYS A 163 -2.07 -2.41 19.67
N ILE A 164 -0.78 -2.49 19.94
CA ILE A 164 -0.24 -2.68 21.29
C ILE A 164 0.67 -1.52 21.66
N LYS A 165 0.71 -1.22 22.95
CA LYS A 165 1.62 -0.22 23.51
C LYS A 165 2.77 -0.91 24.20
N ILE A 166 3.98 -0.50 23.87
CA ILE A 166 5.22 -1.06 24.40
C ILE A 166 6.03 0.08 25.03
N ALA A 167 6.33 -0.06 26.33
CA ALA A 167 7.33 0.76 26.97
C ALA A 167 8.70 0.19 26.65
N VAL A 168 9.60 1.03 26.14
CA VAL A 168 10.98 0.71 25.76
C VAL A 168 11.91 1.54 26.61
N LYS A 169 12.82 0.91 27.37
CA LYS A 169 13.87 1.59 28.13
C LYS A 169 15.25 1.18 27.62
N VAL A 170 16.09 2.16 27.30
CA VAL A 170 17.49 1.96 26.86
C VAL A 170 18.40 3.01 27.50
N SER A 171 19.71 2.71 27.60
CA SER A 171 20.70 3.73 27.96
C SER A 171 20.88 4.74 26.81
N GLY A 172 21.28 5.97 27.13
CA GLY A 172 21.43 7.05 26.15
C GLY A 172 22.32 6.72 24.95
N GLU A 173 23.30 5.82 25.12
CA GLU A 173 24.20 5.37 24.06
C GLU A 173 23.48 4.64 22.90
N TYR A 174 22.31 4.04 23.16
CA TYR A 174 21.50 3.32 22.16
C TYR A 174 20.36 4.15 21.59
N TYR A 175 20.00 5.28 22.20
CA TYR A 175 18.89 6.12 21.75
C TYR A 175 18.97 6.45 20.27
N GLY A 176 20.09 7.03 19.82
CA GLY A 176 20.27 7.41 18.42
C GLY A 176 20.22 6.25 17.43
N LYS A 177 20.53 5.01 17.89
CA LYS A 177 20.52 3.80 17.06
C LYS A 177 19.13 3.23 16.86
N ILE A 178 18.20 3.47 17.80
CA ILE A 178 16.86 2.88 17.77
C ILE A 178 15.76 3.88 17.42
N TYR A 179 15.93 5.17 17.72
CA TYR A 179 14.87 6.18 17.60
C TYR A 179 14.24 6.21 16.19
N GLY A 180 15.08 6.28 15.15
CA GLY A 180 14.61 6.30 13.77
C GLY A 180 13.86 5.03 13.36
N GLU A 181 14.27 3.86 13.86
CA GLU A 181 13.58 2.59 13.56
C GLU A 181 12.28 2.47 14.36
N VAL A 182 12.28 2.89 15.62
CA VAL A 182 11.08 2.90 16.47
C VAL A 182 9.99 3.77 15.84
N THR A 183 10.33 4.98 15.37
CA THR A 183 9.37 5.90 14.75
C THR A 183 8.90 5.46 13.36
N LYS A 184 9.67 4.65 12.64
CA LYS A 184 9.23 4.01 11.39
C LYS A 184 8.26 2.85 11.62
N MET A 185 8.46 2.08 12.69
CA MET A 185 7.65 0.90 12.97
C MET A 185 6.37 1.21 13.75
N GLY A 186 6.32 2.33 14.48
CA GLY A 186 5.19 2.70 15.31
C GLY A 186 5.06 4.20 15.56
N THR A 187 4.10 4.55 16.38
CA THR A 187 3.87 5.93 16.83
C THR A 187 4.41 6.09 18.23
N LEU A 188 5.37 7.00 18.41
CA LEU A 188 5.84 7.38 19.73
C LEU A 188 4.76 8.24 20.42
N LEU A 189 4.18 7.74 21.50
CA LEU A 189 3.12 8.41 22.24
C LEU A 189 3.65 9.33 23.32
N GLN A 190 4.69 8.87 24.02
CA GLN A 190 5.35 9.60 25.12
C GLN A 190 6.81 9.21 25.18
N GLU A 191 7.66 10.14 25.61
CA GLU A 191 9.06 9.87 25.90
C GLU A 191 9.55 10.65 27.10
N GLU A 192 10.54 10.12 27.80
CA GLU A 192 11.10 10.72 29.00
C GLU A 192 12.58 10.30 29.16
N TRP A 193 13.41 11.26 29.58
CA TRP A 193 14.78 10.99 29.98
C TRP A 193 14.87 10.86 31.51
N GLN A 194 15.47 9.78 31.95
CA GLN A 194 15.65 9.50 33.36
C GLN A 194 16.93 10.15 33.90
N LYS A 195 17.00 10.33 35.22
CA LYS A 195 18.20 10.91 35.91
C LYS A 195 19.47 10.07 35.69
N ASP A 196 19.33 8.77 35.42
CA ASP A 196 20.44 7.86 35.14
C ASP A 196 20.94 7.92 33.69
N GLY A 197 20.43 8.86 32.88
CA GLY A 197 20.75 9.00 31.47
C GLY A 197 20.08 7.97 30.54
N SER A 198 19.15 7.15 31.07
CA SER A 198 18.36 6.27 30.23
C SER A 198 17.15 6.99 29.62
N TRP A 199 16.77 6.57 28.42
CA TRP A 199 15.57 7.00 27.73
C TRP A 199 14.46 5.96 27.88
N ILE A 200 13.24 6.44 28.11
CA ILE A 200 12.03 5.62 28.12
C ILE A 200 11.09 6.19 27.07
N GLY A 201 10.64 5.35 26.14
CA GLY A 201 9.61 5.68 25.15
C GLY A 201 8.40 4.76 25.26
N LEU A 202 7.20 5.33 25.17
CA LEU A 202 5.95 4.58 25.03
C LEU A 202 5.58 4.59 23.54
N VAL A 203 5.62 3.42 22.90
CA VAL A 203 5.43 3.25 21.47
C VAL A 203 4.17 2.42 21.22
N GLU A 204 3.30 2.90 20.33
CA GLU A 204 2.16 2.14 19.81
C GLU A 204 2.53 1.54 18.45
N ILE A 205 2.48 0.23 18.34
CA ILE A 205 2.76 -0.50 17.11
C ILE A 205 1.57 -1.39 16.69
N PRO A 206 1.45 -1.74 15.39
CA PRO A 206 0.58 -2.84 14.96
C PRO A 206 1.00 -4.14 15.65
N ALA A 207 0.02 -4.87 16.17
CA ALA A 207 0.33 -6.05 17.00
C ALA A 207 0.97 -7.21 16.22
N GLY A 208 0.76 -7.26 14.91
CA GLY A 208 1.33 -8.29 14.03
C GLY A 208 2.85 -8.22 13.88
N ILE A 209 3.46 -7.03 14.04
CA ILE A 209 4.92 -6.83 13.94
C ILE A 209 5.64 -6.86 15.28
N GLN A 210 4.96 -7.30 16.35
CA GLN A 210 5.55 -7.36 17.70
C GLN A 210 6.90 -8.08 17.74
N GLY A 211 7.00 -9.24 17.07
CA GLY A 211 8.25 -10.01 17.00
C GLY A 211 9.37 -9.23 16.30
N GLU A 212 9.10 -8.69 15.11
CA GLU A 212 10.06 -7.89 14.35
C GLU A 212 10.55 -6.65 15.15
N PHE A 213 9.65 -6.03 15.91
CA PHE A 213 9.99 -4.88 16.74
C PHE A 213 10.95 -5.25 17.87
N PHE A 214 10.71 -6.37 18.56
CA PHE A 214 11.64 -6.85 19.60
C PHE A 214 12.98 -7.30 19.02
N ASP A 215 12.98 -7.98 17.88
CA ASP A 215 14.20 -8.43 17.21
C ASP A 215 15.05 -7.23 16.78
N MET A 216 14.41 -6.19 16.22
CA MET A 216 15.08 -4.94 15.85
C MET A 216 15.72 -4.28 17.09
N LEU A 217 14.98 -4.13 18.18
CA LEU A 217 15.49 -3.55 19.43
C LEU A 217 16.67 -4.36 19.97
N ASN A 218 16.55 -5.66 20.09
CA ASN A 218 17.60 -6.55 20.58
C ASN A 218 18.86 -6.47 19.72
N LYS A 219 18.71 -6.48 18.39
CA LYS A 219 19.82 -6.37 17.45
C LYS A 219 20.59 -5.05 17.58
N LYS A 220 19.85 -3.92 17.66
CA LYS A 220 20.44 -2.57 17.73
C LYS A 220 21.07 -2.26 19.09
N THR A 221 20.59 -2.89 20.16
CA THR A 221 21.07 -2.65 21.54
C THR A 221 21.93 -3.79 22.09
N HIS A 222 22.22 -4.82 21.28
CA HIS A 222 22.94 -6.02 21.73
C HIS A 222 22.28 -6.67 22.96
N GLY A 223 20.95 -6.68 22.99
CA GLY A 223 20.15 -7.20 24.11
C GLY A 223 20.06 -6.28 25.33
N LYS A 224 20.66 -5.09 25.32
CA LYS A 224 20.62 -4.13 26.43
C LYS A 224 19.40 -3.21 26.35
N VAL A 225 18.23 -3.78 26.11
CA VAL A 225 16.94 -3.10 26.11
C VAL A 225 15.99 -3.74 27.11
N GLN A 226 15.21 -2.93 27.80
CA GLN A 226 14.09 -3.40 28.61
C GLN A 226 12.79 -3.02 27.91
N THR A 227 11.89 -3.97 27.77
CA THR A 227 10.59 -3.75 27.14
C THR A 227 9.46 -4.27 27.99
N LYS A 228 8.33 -3.58 27.98
CA LYS A 228 7.11 -4.02 28.68
C LYS A 228 5.90 -3.72 27.80
N ILE A 229 5.13 -4.77 27.50
CA ILE A 229 3.84 -4.60 26.83
C ILE A 229 2.83 -4.09 27.87
N LEU A 230 2.22 -2.94 27.57
CA LEU A 230 1.13 -2.40 28.38
C LEU A 230 -0.18 -2.96 27.86
N ARG A 231 -0.77 -3.86 28.63
CA ARG A 231 -2.12 -4.37 28.36
C ARG A 231 -3.13 -3.35 28.90
N ARG A 232 -4.17 -3.07 28.11
CA ARG A 232 -5.35 -2.40 28.64
C ARG A 232 -6.11 -3.31 29.57
#